data_46772dc0ab6e0b3cdbdc2646074cb477
#
_entry.id   46772dc0ab6e0b3cdbdc2646074cb477
#
_cell.length_a   1.000
_cell.length_b   1.000
_cell.length_c   1.000
_cell.angle_alpha   90.00
_cell.angle_beta   90.00
_cell.angle_gamma   90.00
#
_symmetry.space_group_name_H-M   'P 1'
#
loop_
_entity.id
_entity.type
_entity.pdbx_description
1 polymer ?
#
loop_
_entity_poly.entity_id
_entity_poly.type
_entity_poly.pdbx_seq_one_letter_code
_entity_poly.pdbx_strand_id
1 'polypeptide(L)'
;MASAELRIINRRIKSVKSTKKITRAMELIASSRIVKAQQRLTSSNNYTNLLTQIVEELTGSGEMPTSPAIEGTKKITLVVITSDRGLAGAYNTNILKLAEIRKGEYENLGNQVEIVTVGKKANGYFKYRNVEPKQNYEGITDEPNFENALQIMTPLVEEFYEGKTNQIELVYTEYQSAMTQTALYKTVLPFEVEQIAKEIESVGGYTFEPSASQVLSNIIPKYTNATIFSALLNASTSEHAARMRAMKAATENAEELIKILSRQSNQARQAEITTEISEIVGGAEALAG
;
A
#
# COMPACT_ATOMS: atom_id res chain seq x y z
N MET A 1 10.42 28.58 -42.32
CA MET A 1 10.67 27.25 -41.70
C MET A 1 10.43 27.39 -40.20
N ALA A 2 9.67 26.44 -39.57
CA ALA A 2 9.40 26.56 -38.13
C ALA A 2 10.71 26.69 -37.35
N SER A 3 10.80 27.71 -36.47
CA SER A 3 11.98 27.92 -35.63
C SER A 3 12.32 26.67 -34.82
N ALA A 4 13.58 26.50 -34.45
CA ALA A 4 14.00 25.37 -33.62
C ALA A 4 13.18 25.31 -32.31
N GLU A 5 12.86 26.46 -31.75
CA GLU A 5 12.04 26.64 -30.54
C GLU A 5 10.62 26.11 -30.75
N LEU A 6 9.93 26.52 -31.81
CA LEU A 6 8.56 26.05 -32.10
C LEU A 6 8.49 24.54 -32.27
N ARG A 7 9.50 23.93 -32.91
CA ARG A 7 9.60 22.46 -33.05
C ARG A 7 9.76 21.74 -31.70
N ILE A 8 10.58 22.32 -30.81
CA ILE A 8 10.77 21.78 -29.44
C ILE A 8 9.47 21.83 -28.65
N ILE A 9 8.77 22.99 -28.65
CA ILE A 9 7.50 23.17 -27.94
C ILE A 9 6.45 22.18 -28.47
N ASN A 10 6.30 22.05 -29.79
CA ASN A 10 5.35 21.13 -30.39
C ASN A 10 5.66 19.65 -30.08
N ARG A 11 6.93 19.27 -30.00
CA ARG A 11 7.35 17.94 -29.55
C ARG A 11 6.96 17.69 -28.10
N ARG A 12 7.14 18.69 -27.21
CA ARG A 12 6.72 18.61 -25.82
C ARG A 12 5.19 18.46 -25.69
N ILE A 13 4.42 19.25 -26.46
CA ILE A 13 2.96 19.13 -26.49
C ILE A 13 2.55 17.71 -26.86
N LYS A 14 3.16 17.13 -27.89
CA LYS A 14 2.88 15.75 -28.35
C LYS A 14 3.19 14.72 -27.25
N SER A 15 4.32 14.85 -26.56
CA SER A 15 4.72 13.98 -25.47
C SER A 15 3.74 14.06 -24.29
N VAL A 16 3.39 15.28 -23.84
CA VAL A 16 2.45 15.48 -22.72
C VAL A 16 1.05 14.98 -23.08
N LYS A 17 0.58 15.18 -24.32
CA LYS A 17 -0.68 14.59 -24.81
C LYS A 17 -0.67 13.06 -24.75
N SER A 18 0.46 12.41 -25.03
CA SER A 18 0.59 10.95 -24.90
C SER A 18 0.55 10.53 -23.45
N THR A 19 1.30 11.22 -22.56
CA THR A 19 1.28 10.97 -21.12
C THR A 19 -0.13 11.09 -20.55
N LYS A 20 -0.87 12.18 -20.90
CA LYS A 20 -2.27 12.36 -20.50
C LYS A 20 -3.16 11.18 -20.87
N LYS A 21 -3.01 10.62 -22.07
CA LYS A 21 -3.78 9.44 -22.50
C LYS A 21 -3.47 8.22 -21.65
N ILE A 22 -2.19 8.01 -21.32
CA ILE A 22 -1.74 6.89 -20.48
C ILE A 22 -2.28 7.05 -19.06
N THR A 23 -2.13 8.22 -18.42
CA THR A 23 -2.61 8.47 -17.06
C THR A 23 -4.13 8.33 -16.96
N ARG A 24 -4.87 8.81 -17.97
CA ARG A 24 -6.32 8.64 -18.02
C ARG A 24 -6.75 7.18 -18.14
N ALA A 25 -6.06 6.39 -18.96
CA ALA A 25 -6.33 4.96 -19.07
C ALA A 25 -6.02 4.24 -17.75
N MET A 26 -4.90 4.58 -17.08
CA MET A 26 -4.55 4.01 -15.78
C MET A 26 -5.53 4.38 -14.69
N GLU A 27 -6.06 5.60 -14.69
CA GLU A 27 -7.13 6.04 -13.78
C GLU A 27 -8.38 5.17 -13.93
N LEU A 28 -8.83 4.93 -15.18
CA LEU A 28 -10.02 4.11 -15.44
C LEU A 28 -9.82 2.65 -15.03
N ILE A 29 -8.63 2.07 -15.31
CA ILE A 29 -8.29 0.71 -14.89
C ILE A 29 -8.30 0.62 -13.36
N ALA A 30 -7.66 1.57 -12.66
CA ALA A 30 -7.64 1.59 -11.21
C ALA A 30 -9.06 1.72 -10.62
N SER A 31 -9.91 2.57 -11.20
CA SER A 31 -11.30 2.74 -10.79
C SER A 31 -12.11 1.43 -10.91
N SER A 32 -11.95 0.70 -12.02
CA SER A 32 -12.61 -0.61 -12.18
C SER A 32 -12.11 -1.64 -11.16
N ARG A 33 -10.81 -1.63 -10.85
CA ARG A 33 -10.21 -2.57 -9.88
C ARG A 33 -10.63 -2.28 -8.44
N ILE A 34 -10.83 -1.02 -8.07
CA ILE A 34 -11.33 -0.64 -6.73
C ILE A 34 -12.66 -1.34 -6.45
N VAL A 35 -13.61 -1.30 -7.40
CA VAL A 35 -14.95 -1.89 -7.21
C VAL A 35 -14.85 -3.38 -6.88
N LYS A 36 -14.04 -4.12 -7.66
CA LYS A 36 -13.84 -5.56 -7.44
C LYS A 36 -13.14 -5.85 -6.10
N ALA A 37 -12.08 -5.07 -5.79
CA ALA A 37 -11.32 -5.23 -4.56
C ALA A 37 -12.19 -4.93 -3.33
N GLN A 38 -13.02 -3.89 -3.39
CA GLN A 38 -13.94 -3.52 -2.32
C GLN A 38 -15.02 -4.58 -2.09
N GLN A 39 -15.58 -5.19 -3.13
CA GLN A 39 -16.52 -6.30 -2.99
C GLN A 39 -15.88 -7.49 -2.26
N ARG A 40 -14.64 -7.84 -2.62
CA ARG A 40 -13.89 -8.93 -1.96
C ARG A 40 -13.59 -8.60 -0.50
N LEU A 41 -13.18 -7.36 -0.22
CA LEU A 41 -12.92 -6.87 1.14
C LEU A 41 -14.20 -6.97 2.00
N THR A 42 -15.32 -6.46 1.52
CA THR A 42 -16.60 -6.52 2.25
C THR A 42 -17.05 -7.96 2.52
N SER A 43 -16.90 -8.85 1.55
CA SER A 43 -17.24 -10.27 1.71
C SER A 43 -16.34 -10.98 2.74
N SER A 44 -15.06 -10.59 2.85
CA SER A 44 -14.12 -11.17 3.80
C SER A 44 -14.29 -10.62 5.22
N ASN A 45 -14.73 -9.38 5.38
CA ASN A 45 -14.83 -8.72 6.68
C ASN A 45 -15.78 -9.45 7.64
N ASN A 46 -16.90 -9.96 7.16
CA ASN A 46 -17.86 -10.71 8.00
C ASN A 46 -17.20 -11.93 8.67
N TYR A 47 -16.43 -12.69 7.90
CA TYR A 47 -15.73 -13.87 8.42
C TYR A 47 -14.63 -13.48 9.42
N THR A 48 -13.83 -12.48 9.09
CA THR A 48 -12.75 -11.99 9.96
C THR A 48 -13.32 -11.43 11.26
N ASN A 49 -14.40 -10.66 11.21
CA ASN A 49 -15.06 -10.10 12.40
C ASN A 49 -15.61 -11.19 13.33
N LEU A 50 -16.27 -12.21 12.76
CA LEU A 50 -16.76 -13.35 13.56
C LEU A 50 -15.61 -14.11 14.25
N LEU A 51 -14.51 -14.36 13.53
CA LEU A 51 -13.34 -14.98 14.13
C LEU A 51 -12.72 -14.12 15.23
N THR A 52 -12.66 -12.79 15.02
CA THR A 52 -12.17 -11.85 16.02
C THR A 52 -13.03 -11.93 17.28
N GLN A 53 -14.36 -11.86 17.17
CA GLN A 53 -15.26 -11.99 18.31
C GLN A 53 -15.07 -13.30 19.07
N ILE A 54 -14.97 -14.44 18.36
CA ILE A 54 -14.74 -15.73 19.01
C ILE A 54 -13.40 -15.75 19.77
N VAL A 55 -12.34 -15.19 19.18
CA VAL A 55 -11.02 -15.10 19.85
C VAL A 55 -11.10 -14.19 21.06
N GLU A 56 -11.78 -13.06 20.98
CA GLU A 56 -12.01 -12.13 22.08
C GLU A 56 -12.75 -12.79 23.26
N GLU A 57 -13.81 -13.55 22.99
CA GLU A 57 -14.56 -14.28 24.00
C GLU A 57 -13.72 -15.39 24.65
N LEU A 58 -12.94 -16.13 23.86
CA LEU A 58 -12.05 -17.20 24.37
C LEU A 58 -10.91 -16.64 25.23
N THR A 59 -10.30 -15.54 24.82
CA THR A 59 -9.20 -14.91 25.58
C THR A 59 -9.69 -14.23 26.85
N GLY A 60 -10.92 -13.71 26.87
CA GLY A 60 -11.59 -13.21 28.06
C GLY A 60 -11.79 -14.25 29.15
N SER A 61 -11.76 -15.56 28.82
CA SER A 61 -11.83 -16.67 29.80
C SER A 61 -10.50 -16.95 30.54
N GLY A 62 -9.42 -16.22 30.21
CA GLY A 62 -8.13 -16.31 30.92
C GLY A 62 -7.11 -17.29 30.35
N GLU A 63 -7.46 -18.05 29.32
CA GLU A 63 -6.53 -18.94 28.63
C GLU A 63 -5.95 -18.25 27.40
N MET A 64 -4.66 -17.93 27.41
CA MET A 64 -3.98 -17.26 26.29
C MET A 64 -2.91 -18.14 25.67
N PRO A 65 -2.80 -18.15 24.33
CA PRO A 65 -1.62 -18.71 23.71
C PRO A 65 -0.46 -17.74 23.96
N THR A 66 0.40 -18.12 24.85
CA THR A 66 1.68 -17.45 25.07
C THR A 66 2.75 -18.10 24.20
N SER A 67 3.57 -17.30 23.53
CA SER A 67 4.84 -17.82 23.04
C SER A 67 5.61 -18.38 24.22
N PRO A 68 6.35 -19.49 24.05
CA PRO A 68 7.29 -19.93 25.07
C PRO A 68 8.12 -18.76 25.52
N ALA A 69 8.27 -18.59 26.85
CA ALA A 69 9.06 -17.50 27.39
C ALA A 69 10.50 -17.61 26.85
N ILE A 70 10.90 -16.68 26.01
CA ILE A 70 12.28 -16.57 25.58
C ILE A 70 12.99 -15.73 26.64
N GLU A 71 13.95 -16.33 27.34
CA GLU A 71 14.84 -15.58 28.22
C GLU A 71 15.76 -14.72 27.34
N GLY A 72 15.71 -13.40 27.52
CA GLY A 72 16.59 -12.47 26.83
C GLY A 72 15.88 -11.52 25.85
N THR A 73 16.58 -11.15 24.79
CA THR A 73 16.12 -10.21 23.77
C THR A 73 14.92 -10.76 23.00
N LYS A 74 13.80 -10.06 23.02
CA LYS A 74 12.61 -10.42 22.25
C LYS A 74 12.87 -10.27 20.76
N LYS A 75 12.33 -11.19 19.98
CA LYS A 75 12.33 -11.13 18.51
C LYS A 75 10.97 -10.75 17.99
N ILE A 76 10.94 -9.72 17.17
CA ILE A 76 9.70 -9.16 16.59
C ILE A 76 9.74 -9.37 15.08
N THR A 77 8.72 -9.98 14.52
CA THR A 77 8.57 -10.11 13.06
C THR A 77 7.60 -9.05 12.55
N LEU A 78 8.11 -8.12 11.75
CA LEU A 78 7.29 -7.11 11.06
C LEU A 78 7.00 -7.57 9.63
N VAL A 79 5.72 -7.77 9.31
CA VAL A 79 5.24 -8.08 7.95
C VAL A 79 4.81 -6.78 7.29
N VAL A 80 5.59 -6.29 6.34
CA VAL A 80 5.38 -4.98 5.68
C VAL A 80 4.74 -5.20 4.32
N ILE A 81 3.47 -4.78 4.18
CA ILE A 81 2.65 -4.99 2.99
C ILE A 81 2.61 -3.72 2.15
N THR A 82 3.30 -3.75 1.00
CA THR A 82 3.33 -2.68 0.01
C THR A 82 2.82 -3.16 -1.34
N SER A 83 2.94 -2.36 -2.40
CA SER A 83 2.58 -2.79 -3.75
C SER A 83 3.75 -3.39 -4.53
N ASP A 84 3.41 -4.18 -5.55
CA ASP A 84 4.38 -4.62 -6.56
C ASP A 84 4.67 -3.51 -7.58
N ARG A 85 3.71 -2.60 -7.81
CA ARG A 85 3.78 -1.54 -8.82
C ARG A 85 3.88 -0.16 -8.16
N GLY A 86 4.42 0.80 -8.90
CA GLY A 86 4.45 2.20 -8.51
C GLY A 86 3.20 2.99 -8.95
N LEU A 87 3.36 4.31 -8.99
CA LEU A 87 2.37 5.28 -9.47
C LEU A 87 1.08 5.32 -8.61
N ALA A 88 1.19 4.99 -7.34
CA ALA A 88 0.11 5.02 -6.35
C ALA A 88 0.28 6.18 -5.33
N GLY A 89 0.83 7.32 -5.78
CA GLY A 89 1.08 8.46 -4.91
C GLY A 89 1.97 8.13 -3.71
N ALA A 90 1.57 8.56 -2.52
CA ALA A 90 2.31 8.34 -1.27
C ALA A 90 2.03 6.96 -0.61
N TYR A 91 1.23 6.09 -1.22
CA TYR A 91 0.81 4.81 -0.64
C TYR A 91 2.00 4.00 -0.06
N ASN A 92 2.99 3.66 -0.90
CA ASN A 92 4.14 2.89 -0.45
C ASN A 92 5.01 3.65 0.55
N THR A 93 5.23 4.93 0.33
CA THR A 93 6.07 5.78 1.19
C THR A 93 5.52 5.87 2.61
N ASN A 94 4.20 5.97 2.76
CA ASN A 94 3.55 6.04 4.08
C ASN A 94 3.73 4.74 4.86
N ILE A 95 3.55 3.58 4.21
CA ILE A 95 3.75 2.26 4.83
C ILE A 95 5.21 2.08 5.24
N LEU A 96 6.15 2.37 4.33
CA LEU A 96 7.57 2.19 4.60
C LEU A 96 8.07 3.10 5.72
N LYS A 97 7.57 4.34 5.77
CA LYS A 97 7.87 5.27 6.87
C LYS A 97 7.35 4.74 8.21
N LEU A 98 6.13 4.21 8.25
CA LEU A 98 5.57 3.62 9.46
C LEU A 98 6.36 2.37 9.88
N ALA A 99 6.73 1.51 8.95
CA ALA A 99 7.54 0.32 9.23
C ALA A 99 8.92 0.67 9.82
N GLU A 100 9.58 1.72 9.32
CA GLU A 100 10.84 2.22 9.89
C GLU A 100 10.66 2.77 11.31
N ILE A 101 9.57 3.49 11.56
CA ILE A 101 9.25 3.99 12.91
C ILE A 101 9.07 2.81 13.86
N ARG A 102 8.23 1.83 13.49
CA ARG A 102 7.99 0.64 14.32
C ARG A 102 9.25 -0.17 14.58
N LYS A 103 10.05 -0.38 13.53
CA LYS A 103 11.35 -1.04 13.65
C LYS A 103 12.25 -0.32 14.66
N GLY A 104 12.39 1.01 14.54
CA GLY A 104 13.20 1.83 15.44
C GLY A 104 12.69 1.80 16.89
N GLU A 105 11.37 1.83 17.11
CA GLU A 105 10.77 1.72 18.45
C GLU A 105 11.16 0.40 19.13
N TYR A 106 11.07 -0.74 18.42
CA TYR A 106 11.44 -2.03 18.95
C TYR A 106 12.95 -2.16 19.21
N GLU A 107 13.76 -1.69 18.27
CA GLU A 107 15.23 -1.72 18.43
C GLU A 107 15.71 -0.84 19.61
N ASN A 108 15.09 0.32 19.84
CA ASN A 108 15.36 1.20 20.98
C ASN A 108 15.01 0.54 22.32
N LEU A 109 14.03 -0.38 22.31
CA LEU A 109 13.66 -1.21 23.48
C LEU A 109 14.59 -2.43 23.65
N GLY A 110 15.63 -2.56 22.83
CA GLY A 110 16.58 -3.67 22.88
C GLY A 110 16.08 -4.96 22.22
N ASN A 111 15.01 -4.90 21.43
CA ASN A 111 14.46 -6.05 20.72
C ASN A 111 15.14 -6.24 19.37
N GLN A 112 15.20 -7.49 18.89
CA GLN A 112 15.61 -7.83 17.55
C GLN A 112 14.43 -7.78 16.60
N VAL A 113 14.56 -7.10 15.46
CA VAL A 113 13.48 -6.98 14.47
C VAL A 113 13.85 -7.71 13.19
N GLU A 114 13.01 -8.65 12.78
CA GLU A 114 13.07 -9.34 11.49
C GLU A 114 11.99 -8.79 10.56
N ILE A 115 12.34 -8.54 9.30
CA ILE A 115 11.42 -7.97 8.30
C ILE A 115 10.98 -9.06 7.34
N VAL A 116 9.68 -9.20 7.16
CA VAL A 116 9.06 -9.96 6.07
C VAL A 116 8.41 -8.97 5.12
N THR A 117 8.75 -9.04 3.85
CA THR A 117 8.24 -8.10 2.85
C THR A 117 7.20 -8.74 1.96
N VAL A 118 6.10 -8.01 1.73
CA VAL A 118 5.06 -8.33 0.76
C VAL A 118 4.98 -7.18 -0.25
N GLY A 119 5.27 -7.49 -1.51
CA GLY A 119 5.36 -6.51 -2.59
C GLY A 119 6.78 -6.02 -2.88
N LYS A 120 7.04 -5.83 -4.17
CA LYS A 120 8.36 -5.41 -4.69
C LYS A 120 8.89 -4.11 -4.08
N LYS A 121 7.98 -3.19 -3.69
CA LYS A 121 8.39 -1.88 -3.18
C LYS A 121 9.01 -1.97 -1.79
N ALA A 122 8.48 -2.82 -0.91
CA ALA A 122 9.10 -3.08 0.39
C ALA A 122 10.44 -3.81 0.24
N ASN A 123 10.49 -4.87 -0.55
CA ASN A 123 11.72 -5.61 -0.80
C ASN A 123 12.84 -4.69 -1.32
N GLY A 124 12.58 -3.93 -2.37
CA GLY A 124 13.56 -2.99 -2.94
C GLY A 124 14.00 -1.91 -1.95
N TYR A 125 13.08 -1.40 -1.13
CA TYR A 125 13.39 -0.39 -0.12
C TYR A 125 14.32 -0.92 0.97
N PHE A 126 13.98 -2.05 1.61
CA PHE A 126 14.78 -2.60 2.69
C PHE A 126 16.17 -3.07 2.22
N LYS A 127 16.26 -3.68 1.03
CA LYS A 127 17.57 -4.00 0.41
C LYS A 127 18.43 -2.76 0.16
N TYR A 128 17.83 -1.67 -0.32
CA TYR A 128 18.55 -0.40 -0.47
C TYR A 128 19.05 0.16 0.87
N ARG A 129 18.34 -0.11 1.97
CA ARG A 129 18.74 0.26 3.34
C ARG A 129 19.70 -0.72 3.98
N ASN A 130 20.21 -1.71 3.24
CA ASN A 130 21.05 -2.81 3.74
C ASN A 130 20.39 -3.66 4.84
N VAL A 131 19.06 -3.76 4.81
CA VAL A 131 18.28 -4.68 5.64
C VAL A 131 17.82 -5.81 4.73
N GLU A 132 18.40 -7.02 4.93
CA GLU A 132 17.95 -8.18 4.16
C GLU A 132 16.65 -8.73 4.76
N PRO A 133 15.55 -8.77 3.99
CA PRO A 133 14.32 -9.36 4.49
C PRO A 133 14.46 -10.85 4.74
N LYS A 134 13.93 -11.33 5.85
CA LYS A 134 13.89 -12.77 6.18
C LYS A 134 13.13 -13.58 5.14
N GLN A 135 12.02 -13.06 4.67
CA GLN A 135 11.20 -13.63 3.60
C GLN A 135 10.66 -12.51 2.71
N ASN A 136 10.42 -12.82 1.45
CA ASN A 136 9.93 -11.88 0.46
C ASN A 136 8.85 -12.53 -0.43
N TYR A 137 7.70 -11.86 -0.54
CA TYR A 137 6.57 -12.30 -1.35
C TYR A 137 6.24 -11.23 -2.39
N GLU A 138 6.28 -11.59 -3.66
CA GLU A 138 6.04 -10.67 -4.77
C GLU A 138 4.96 -11.19 -5.72
N GLY A 139 4.34 -10.29 -6.48
CA GLY A 139 3.33 -10.64 -7.49
C GLY A 139 1.94 -10.99 -6.96
N ILE A 140 1.70 -10.78 -5.66
CA ILE A 140 0.45 -11.16 -4.99
C ILE A 140 -0.43 -9.97 -4.59
N THR A 141 0.11 -8.75 -4.60
CA THR A 141 -0.56 -7.59 -4.00
C THR A 141 -1.69 -7.00 -4.84
N ASP A 142 -1.69 -7.22 -6.15
CA ASP A 142 -2.70 -6.69 -7.09
C ASP A 142 -4.07 -7.37 -6.90
N GLU A 143 -4.07 -8.72 -6.78
CA GLU A 143 -5.27 -9.54 -6.55
C GLU A 143 -4.96 -10.68 -5.55
N PRO A 144 -4.78 -10.39 -4.26
CA PRO A 144 -4.43 -11.39 -3.28
C PRO A 144 -5.55 -12.43 -3.12
N ASN A 145 -5.18 -13.68 -2.89
CA ASN A 145 -6.08 -14.77 -2.56
C ASN A 145 -5.76 -15.36 -1.19
N PHE A 146 -6.63 -16.25 -0.69
CA PHE A 146 -6.46 -16.84 0.63
C PHE A 146 -5.22 -17.74 0.72
N GLU A 147 -4.83 -18.38 -0.36
CA GLU A 147 -3.61 -19.19 -0.44
C GLU A 147 -2.35 -18.33 -0.20
N ASN A 148 -2.33 -17.11 -0.73
CA ASN A 148 -1.24 -16.16 -0.45
C ASN A 148 -1.16 -15.82 1.05
N ALA A 149 -2.30 -15.70 1.73
CA ALA A 149 -2.33 -15.49 3.16
C ALA A 149 -1.75 -16.69 3.93
N LEU A 150 -2.10 -17.92 3.53
CA LEU A 150 -1.52 -19.14 4.10
C LEU A 150 -0.01 -19.21 3.90
N GLN A 151 0.48 -18.95 2.70
CA GLN A 151 1.91 -18.97 2.37
C GLN A 151 2.73 -18.02 3.26
N ILE A 152 2.16 -16.85 3.58
CA ILE A 152 2.86 -15.85 4.40
C ILE A 152 2.76 -16.20 5.88
N MET A 153 1.55 -16.54 6.36
CA MET A 153 1.29 -16.56 7.80
C MET A 153 1.59 -17.91 8.46
N THR A 154 1.38 -19.03 7.75
CA THR A 154 1.62 -20.37 8.34
C THR A 154 3.04 -20.53 8.90
N PRO A 155 4.11 -20.24 8.14
CA PRO A 155 5.46 -20.38 8.68
C PRO A 155 5.75 -19.43 9.85
N LEU A 156 5.15 -18.24 9.87
CA LEU A 156 5.34 -17.26 10.96
C LEU A 156 4.64 -17.72 12.25
N VAL A 157 3.45 -18.31 12.13
CA VAL A 157 2.74 -18.91 13.28
C VAL A 157 3.49 -20.10 13.86
N GLU A 158 4.06 -20.96 13.01
CA GLU A 158 4.91 -22.06 13.44
C GLU A 158 6.14 -21.55 14.21
N GLU A 159 6.83 -20.53 13.68
CA GLU A 159 7.96 -19.89 14.38
C GLU A 159 7.57 -19.27 15.72
N PHE A 160 6.36 -18.73 15.83
CA PHE A 160 5.85 -18.19 17.09
C PHE A 160 5.67 -19.29 18.13
N TYR A 161 5.08 -20.44 17.77
CA TYR A 161 4.92 -21.57 18.68
C TYR A 161 6.24 -22.28 19.02
N GLU A 162 7.22 -22.25 18.11
CA GLU A 162 8.57 -22.77 18.36
C GLU A 162 9.42 -21.80 19.21
N GLY A 163 8.91 -20.63 19.55
CA GLY A 163 9.64 -19.61 20.28
C GLY A 163 10.73 -18.89 19.48
N LYS A 164 10.73 -19.00 18.15
CA LYS A 164 11.68 -18.29 17.27
C LYS A 164 11.33 -16.81 17.09
N THR A 165 10.08 -16.45 17.26
CA THR A 165 9.59 -15.07 17.32
C THR A 165 8.63 -14.88 18.49
N ASN A 166 8.66 -13.72 19.13
CA ASN A 166 7.78 -13.40 20.27
C ASN A 166 6.55 -12.59 19.86
N GLN A 167 6.62 -11.93 18.69
CA GLN A 167 5.54 -11.07 18.22
C GLN A 167 5.53 -11.04 16.70
N ILE A 168 4.33 -11.05 16.14
CA ILE A 168 4.08 -10.85 14.71
C ILE A 168 3.20 -9.63 14.56
N GLU A 169 3.68 -8.63 13.83
CA GLU A 169 2.99 -7.37 13.57
C GLU A 169 2.88 -7.13 12.06
N LEU A 170 1.70 -6.77 11.60
CA LEU A 170 1.44 -6.36 10.21
C LEU A 170 1.53 -4.85 10.10
N VAL A 171 2.21 -4.36 9.07
CA VAL A 171 2.21 -2.93 8.68
C VAL A 171 1.62 -2.82 7.29
N TYR A 172 0.45 -2.20 7.19
CA TYR A 172 -0.32 -2.14 5.95
C TYR A 172 -1.17 -0.86 5.88
N THR A 173 -1.91 -0.68 4.80
CA THR A 173 -2.85 0.44 4.66
C THR A 173 -4.27 -0.06 4.75
N GLU A 174 -5.03 0.48 5.69
CA GLU A 174 -6.46 0.25 5.82
C GLU A 174 -7.24 1.11 4.83
N TYR A 175 -8.22 0.51 4.19
CA TYR A 175 -9.15 1.18 3.30
C TYR A 175 -10.39 1.64 4.05
N GLN A 176 -10.54 2.93 4.25
CA GLN A 176 -11.73 3.53 4.85
C GLN A 176 -12.71 4.02 3.77
N SER A 177 -12.19 4.68 2.76
CA SER A 177 -12.97 5.16 1.61
C SER A 177 -12.07 5.38 0.39
N ALA A 178 -12.65 5.69 -0.77
CA ALA A 178 -11.87 6.06 -1.96
C ALA A 178 -10.99 7.31 -1.75
N MET A 179 -11.34 8.16 -0.78
CA MET A 179 -10.59 9.38 -0.45
C MET A 179 -9.60 9.17 0.69
N THR A 180 -9.90 8.30 1.64
CA THR A 180 -9.12 8.11 2.88
C THR A 180 -8.59 6.70 2.98
N GLN A 181 -7.27 6.56 3.04
CA GLN A 181 -6.55 5.33 3.33
C GLN A 181 -5.48 5.67 4.37
N THR A 182 -5.42 4.89 5.44
CA THR A 182 -4.53 5.13 6.57
C THR A 182 -3.53 4.00 6.72
N ALA A 183 -2.24 4.32 6.70
CA ALA A 183 -1.21 3.36 7.06
C ALA A 183 -1.27 3.10 8.57
N LEU A 184 -1.36 1.84 8.95
CA LEU A 184 -1.43 1.41 10.34
C LEU A 184 -0.64 0.12 10.56
N TYR A 185 -0.44 -0.22 11.82
CA TYR A 185 0.09 -1.50 12.23
C TYR A 185 -0.93 -2.24 13.10
N LYS A 186 -0.85 -3.56 13.07
CA LYS A 186 -1.70 -4.44 13.88
C LYS A 186 -0.88 -5.62 14.39
N THR A 187 -0.80 -5.77 15.70
CA THR A 187 -0.25 -6.98 16.33
C THR A 187 -1.21 -8.13 16.08
N VAL A 188 -0.70 -9.22 15.54
CA VAL A 188 -1.46 -10.44 15.25
C VAL A 188 -1.23 -11.48 16.34
N LEU A 189 -0.01 -11.63 16.79
CA LEU A 189 0.41 -12.47 17.90
C LEU A 189 1.52 -11.75 18.72
N PRO A 190 1.51 -11.86 20.06
CA PRO A 190 0.44 -12.43 20.89
C PRO A 190 -0.83 -11.57 20.86
N PHE A 191 -1.94 -12.10 21.32
CA PHE A 191 -3.18 -11.32 21.45
C PHE A 191 -3.05 -10.32 22.60
N GLU A 192 -3.35 -9.04 22.32
CA GLU A 192 -3.35 -7.98 23.35
C GLU A 192 -4.68 -7.99 24.12
N VAL A 193 -4.63 -8.41 25.37
CA VAL A 193 -5.82 -8.50 26.26
C VAL A 193 -6.33 -7.11 26.68
N GLU A 194 -5.47 -6.11 26.73
CA GLU A 194 -5.83 -4.81 27.28
C GLU A 194 -6.87 -4.03 26.44
N GLN A 195 -6.97 -4.31 25.16
CA GLN A 195 -7.99 -3.70 24.30
C GLN A 195 -9.36 -4.40 24.43
N ILE A 196 -9.36 -5.66 24.80
CA ILE A 196 -10.52 -6.54 24.84
C ILE A 196 -11.30 -6.39 26.17
N ALA A 197 -10.60 -6.15 27.28
CA ALA A 197 -11.21 -6.07 28.61
C ALA A 197 -12.11 -4.86 28.84
N LYS A 198 -12.12 -3.86 27.97
CA LYS A 198 -12.91 -2.61 28.12
C LYS A 198 -14.31 -2.66 27.53
N GLU A 199 -14.64 -3.64 26.70
CA GLU A 199 -15.94 -3.73 26.02
C GLU A 199 -16.79 -4.94 26.42
N ILE A 200 -16.24 -5.89 27.19
CA ILE A 200 -16.99 -7.08 27.62
C ILE A 200 -17.63 -6.82 28.99
N GLU A 201 -18.77 -6.12 29.02
CA GLU A 201 -19.83 -6.46 29.95
C GLU A 201 -20.35 -7.85 29.53
N SER A 202 -19.93 -8.88 30.28
CA SER A 202 -20.30 -10.29 30.22
C SER A 202 -21.52 -10.60 29.32
N VAL A 203 -21.27 -10.98 28.06
CA VAL A 203 -22.26 -11.74 27.31
C VAL A 203 -22.10 -13.20 27.79
N GLY A 204 -23.09 -13.66 28.53
CA GLY A 204 -23.04 -14.88 29.32
C GLY A 204 -22.76 -16.15 28.54
N GLY A 205 -21.80 -16.91 29.06
CA GLY A 205 -21.95 -18.35 29.20
C GLY A 205 -21.89 -19.20 27.95
N TYR A 206 -20.88 -19.04 27.08
CA TYR A 206 -20.57 -20.15 26.16
C TYR A 206 -19.87 -21.28 26.92
N THR A 207 -20.33 -22.53 26.69
CA THR A 207 -19.66 -23.73 27.14
C THR A 207 -18.76 -24.21 26.01
N PHE A 208 -17.46 -24.28 26.25
CA PHE A 208 -16.50 -24.72 25.23
C PHE A 208 -16.30 -26.23 25.32
N GLU A 209 -16.49 -26.96 24.23
CA GLU A 209 -16.26 -28.41 24.13
C GLU A 209 -15.14 -28.68 23.12
N PRO A 210 -14.11 -29.46 23.46
CA PRO A 210 -13.91 -30.18 24.76
C PRO A 210 -13.27 -29.28 25.83
N SER A 211 -12.55 -28.18 25.48
CA SER A 211 -11.99 -27.16 26.38
C SER A 211 -11.68 -25.88 25.64
N ALA A 212 -11.64 -24.72 26.34
CA ALA A 212 -11.32 -23.44 25.76
C ALA A 212 -9.93 -23.46 25.08
N SER A 213 -8.92 -24.10 25.67
CA SER A 213 -7.56 -24.17 25.11
C SER A 213 -7.48 -24.98 23.81
N GLN A 214 -8.23 -26.07 23.70
CA GLN A 214 -8.29 -26.87 22.46
C GLN A 214 -9.05 -26.12 21.35
N VAL A 215 -10.13 -25.44 21.70
CA VAL A 215 -10.85 -24.58 20.72
C VAL A 215 -9.94 -23.45 20.25
N LEU A 216 -9.24 -22.79 21.17
CA LEU A 216 -8.31 -21.71 20.85
C LEU A 216 -7.18 -22.17 19.94
N SER A 217 -6.54 -23.31 20.23
CA SER A 217 -5.46 -23.84 19.37
C SER A 217 -5.90 -24.15 17.94
N ASN A 218 -7.17 -24.48 17.72
CA ASN A 218 -7.75 -24.73 16.40
C ASN A 218 -8.19 -23.43 15.68
N ILE A 219 -8.53 -22.40 16.44
CA ILE A 219 -9.02 -21.13 15.89
C ILE A 219 -7.88 -20.17 15.55
N ILE A 220 -6.79 -20.15 16.32
CA ILE A 220 -5.67 -19.25 16.11
C ILE A 220 -5.11 -19.27 14.68
N PRO A 221 -4.80 -20.44 14.07
CA PRO A 221 -4.34 -20.45 12.69
C PRO A 221 -5.37 -19.89 11.71
N LYS A 222 -6.66 -20.10 11.96
CA LYS A 222 -7.75 -19.56 11.12
C LYS A 222 -7.86 -18.04 11.26
N TYR A 223 -7.79 -17.55 12.50
CA TYR A 223 -7.81 -16.13 12.80
C TYR A 223 -6.61 -15.39 12.20
N THR A 224 -5.40 -15.91 12.41
CA THR A 224 -4.18 -15.25 11.89
C THR A 224 -4.17 -15.21 10.36
N ASN A 225 -4.58 -16.30 9.70
CA ASN A 225 -4.72 -16.36 8.25
C ASN A 225 -5.82 -15.43 7.72
N ALA A 226 -6.96 -15.34 8.41
CA ALA A 226 -8.03 -14.40 8.05
C ALA A 226 -7.60 -12.94 8.26
N THR A 227 -6.85 -12.66 9.32
CA THR A 227 -6.34 -11.32 9.61
C THR A 227 -5.37 -10.84 8.53
N ILE A 228 -4.39 -11.64 8.14
CA ILE A 228 -3.47 -11.25 7.06
C ILE A 228 -4.20 -11.18 5.72
N PHE A 229 -5.14 -12.07 5.45
CA PHE A 229 -5.94 -11.99 4.22
C PHE A 229 -6.75 -10.68 4.14
N SER A 230 -7.39 -10.29 5.25
CA SER A 230 -8.06 -9.00 5.36
C SER A 230 -7.08 -7.83 5.15
N ALA A 231 -5.87 -7.89 5.74
CA ALA A 231 -4.83 -6.88 5.54
C ALA A 231 -4.38 -6.78 4.08
N LEU A 232 -4.21 -7.91 3.38
CA LEU A 232 -3.87 -7.95 1.96
C LEU A 232 -4.98 -7.35 1.08
N LEU A 233 -6.26 -7.63 1.38
CA LEU A 233 -7.40 -7.05 0.68
C LEU A 233 -7.53 -5.54 0.92
N ASN A 234 -7.33 -5.09 2.17
CA ASN A 234 -7.27 -3.67 2.51
C ASN A 234 -6.14 -2.96 1.76
N ALA A 235 -4.95 -3.55 1.75
CA ALA A 235 -3.77 -3.04 1.05
C ALA A 235 -4.01 -2.92 -0.46
N SER A 236 -4.54 -3.97 -1.11
CA SER A 236 -4.88 -3.97 -2.55
C SER A 236 -5.92 -2.90 -2.88
N THR A 237 -7.01 -2.81 -2.09
CA THR A 237 -8.07 -1.81 -2.31
C THR A 237 -7.52 -0.39 -2.14
N SER A 238 -6.70 -0.17 -1.12
CA SER A 238 -6.05 1.11 -0.83
C SER A 238 -5.05 1.51 -1.93
N GLU A 239 -4.27 0.55 -2.43
CA GLU A 239 -3.34 0.75 -3.54
C GLU A 239 -4.07 1.23 -4.79
N HIS A 240 -5.17 0.56 -5.18
CA HIS A 240 -5.96 0.93 -6.35
C HIS A 240 -6.61 2.31 -6.17
N ALA A 241 -7.12 2.64 -4.98
CA ALA A 241 -7.69 3.95 -4.67
C ALA A 241 -6.63 5.07 -4.74
N ALA A 242 -5.46 4.84 -4.16
CA ALA A 242 -4.34 5.79 -4.23
C ALA A 242 -3.85 5.98 -5.67
N ARG A 243 -3.76 4.91 -6.46
CA ARG A 243 -3.38 4.97 -7.87
C ARG A 243 -4.41 5.74 -8.70
N MET A 244 -5.70 5.50 -8.51
CA MET A 244 -6.75 6.24 -9.20
C MET A 244 -6.61 7.75 -8.96
N ARG A 245 -6.45 8.17 -7.71
CA ARG A 245 -6.27 9.60 -7.36
C ARG A 245 -4.99 10.19 -7.95
N ALA A 246 -3.87 9.45 -7.86
CA ALA A 246 -2.59 9.91 -8.41
C ALA A 246 -2.65 10.07 -9.94
N MET A 247 -3.30 9.14 -10.63
CA MET A 247 -3.45 9.20 -12.09
C MET A 247 -4.44 10.28 -12.53
N LYS A 248 -5.51 10.52 -11.75
CA LYS A 248 -6.42 11.66 -11.97
C LYS A 248 -5.67 12.98 -11.88
N ALA A 249 -4.94 13.21 -10.79
CA ALA A 249 -4.14 14.42 -10.61
C ALA A 249 -3.07 14.59 -11.72
N ALA A 250 -2.41 13.50 -12.11
CA ALA A 250 -1.45 13.52 -13.22
C ALA A 250 -2.11 13.89 -14.56
N THR A 251 -3.35 13.45 -14.81
CA THR A 251 -4.11 13.78 -16.01
C THR A 251 -4.49 15.25 -16.03
N GLU A 252 -4.97 15.80 -14.90
CA GLU A 252 -5.32 17.21 -14.74
C GLU A 252 -4.08 18.12 -14.91
N ASN A 253 -2.95 17.78 -14.28
CA ASN A 253 -1.68 18.48 -14.45
C ASN A 253 -1.18 18.47 -15.92
N ALA A 254 -1.35 17.33 -16.60
CA ALA A 254 -1.00 17.21 -18.01
C ALA A 254 -1.88 18.11 -18.90
N GLU A 255 -3.17 18.26 -18.59
CA GLU A 255 -4.07 19.17 -19.28
C GLU A 255 -3.64 20.64 -19.12
N GLU A 256 -3.30 21.04 -17.92
CA GLU A 256 -2.84 22.39 -17.64
C GLU A 256 -1.52 22.69 -18.37
N LEU A 257 -0.57 21.74 -18.33
CA LEU A 257 0.69 21.89 -19.05
C LEU A 257 0.50 22.00 -20.57
N ILE A 258 -0.44 21.26 -21.15
CA ILE A 258 -0.79 21.38 -22.57
C ILE A 258 -1.32 22.80 -22.88
N LYS A 259 -2.17 23.37 -22.03
CA LYS A 259 -2.68 24.75 -22.21
C LYS A 259 -1.55 25.77 -22.20
N ILE A 260 -0.62 25.66 -21.23
CA ILE A 260 0.54 26.54 -21.12
C ILE A 260 1.43 26.42 -22.36
N LEU A 261 1.81 25.20 -22.74
CA LEU A 261 2.67 24.96 -23.90
C LEU A 261 2.00 25.40 -25.21
N SER A 262 0.68 25.24 -25.34
CA SER A 262 -0.07 25.71 -26.54
C SER A 262 -0.05 27.24 -26.64
N ARG A 263 -0.15 27.95 -25.51
CA ARG A 263 0.00 29.41 -25.49
C ARG A 263 1.41 29.84 -25.93
N GLN A 264 2.43 29.17 -25.38
CA GLN A 264 3.83 29.45 -25.77
C GLN A 264 4.08 29.14 -27.26
N SER A 265 3.52 28.05 -27.78
CA SER A 265 3.62 27.70 -29.21
C SER A 265 2.99 28.78 -30.10
N ASN A 266 1.82 29.32 -29.71
CA ASN A 266 1.15 30.37 -30.45
C ASN A 266 1.96 31.71 -30.40
N GLN A 267 2.55 32.06 -29.26
CA GLN A 267 3.41 33.23 -29.11
C GLN A 267 4.68 33.12 -29.99
N ALA A 268 5.36 31.95 -29.91
CA ALA A 268 6.54 31.71 -30.75
C ALA A 268 6.22 31.77 -32.25
N ARG A 269 5.07 31.20 -32.66
CA ARG A 269 4.63 31.30 -34.07
C ARG A 269 4.34 32.71 -34.49
N GLN A 270 3.68 33.53 -33.65
CA GLN A 270 3.42 34.95 -33.97
C GLN A 270 4.71 35.75 -34.08
N ALA A 271 5.67 35.54 -33.17
CA ALA A 271 6.98 36.18 -33.23
C ALA A 271 7.73 35.80 -34.52
N GLU A 272 7.70 34.52 -34.93
CA GLU A 272 8.31 34.06 -36.17
C GLU A 272 7.69 34.76 -37.40
N ILE A 273 6.35 34.76 -37.48
CA ILE A 273 5.64 35.47 -38.58
C ILE A 273 6.01 36.96 -38.62
N THR A 274 6.05 37.61 -37.46
CA THR A 274 6.43 39.05 -37.39
C THR A 274 7.85 39.26 -37.85
N THR A 275 8.79 38.40 -37.48
CA THR A 275 10.18 38.46 -37.95
C THR A 275 10.27 38.25 -39.47
N GLU A 276 9.60 37.20 -40.01
CA GLU A 276 9.58 36.95 -41.46
C GLU A 276 9.00 38.17 -42.25
N ILE A 277 7.90 38.76 -41.76
CA ILE A 277 7.33 39.95 -42.39
C ILE A 277 8.32 41.12 -42.35
N SER A 278 8.97 41.37 -41.19
CA SER A 278 9.95 42.45 -41.04
C SER A 278 11.16 42.23 -41.95
N GLU A 279 11.65 41.02 -42.10
CA GLU A 279 12.74 40.68 -43.02
C GLU A 279 12.35 40.91 -44.50
N ILE A 280 11.12 40.51 -44.88
CA ILE A 280 10.63 40.75 -46.25
C ILE A 280 10.48 42.25 -46.54
N VAL A 281 9.86 43.02 -45.63
CA VAL A 281 9.67 44.46 -45.78
C VAL A 281 11.01 45.17 -45.82
N GLY A 282 11.93 44.87 -44.88
CA GLY A 282 13.26 45.48 -44.87
C GLY A 282 14.11 45.10 -46.10
N GLY A 283 13.98 43.87 -46.61
CA GLY A 283 14.62 43.44 -47.85
C GLY A 283 14.06 44.15 -49.10
N ALA A 284 12.74 44.37 -49.15
CA ALA A 284 12.09 45.10 -50.23
C ALA A 284 12.49 46.61 -50.22
N GLU A 285 12.58 47.22 -49.06
CA GLU A 285 12.99 48.62 -48.88
C GLU A 285 14.46 48.78 -49.26
N ALA A 286 15.34 47.85 -48.93
CA ALA A 286 16.75 47.87 -49.34
C ALA A 286 16.99 47.66 -50.85
N LEU A 287 16.03 47.08 -51.58
CA LEU A 287 16.08 46.95 -53.03
C LEU A 287 15.45 48.08 -53.82
N ALA A 288 14.65 48.95 -53.17
CA ALA A 288 13.95 50.04 -53.75
C ALA A 288 14.74 51.37 -53.62
N GLY A 289 15.81 51.46 -52.82
CA GLY A 289 16.75 52.57 -52.67
C GLY A 289 18.08 52.29 -53.40
#